data_8cdda1554dcb0fc333768d833055a4d4
#
_entry.id   8cdda1554dcb0fc333768d833055a4d4
#
_cell.length_a   1.000
_cell.length_b   1.000
_cell.length_c   1.000
_cell.angle_alpha   90.00
_cell.angle_beta   90.00
_cell.angle_gamma   90.00
#
_symmetry.space_group_name_H-M   'P 1'
#
loop_
_entity.id
_entity.type
_entity.pdbx_description
1 polymer ?
#
loop_
_entity_poly.entity_id
_entity_poly.type
_entity_poly.pdbx_seq_one_letter_code
_entity_poly.pdbx_strand_id
1 'polypeptide(L)'
;TLQQNLGINPENELPIFGEIGMFSGIQETDWSWAPLFADYNNDGWKDLLITNGFPKDVTDRDFGDFRITASRLVSKQTLIAAIPEIKIPNFIFKNMEGKGFADVTKDWGLNFGTFSNGAAYGDLDNDGDLDLVINNINDPVLLLENHSNELTPDDNFLRIKLIGDKQNPEAIGSTIITYYDNKQQRQSLLSGRGYLSQPERTLHVGLGKIKKVDSIKIIWPNGKTQIEHNPTINKLNSYNYSPSNLISNKNNTPLFSKASKSLGLNFLSKDNDFIDFNFQRT
;
A
#
# COMPACT_ATOMS: atom_id res chain seq x y z
N THR A 1 -10.70 5.49 -8.32
CA THR A 1 -11.32 4.23 -8.78
C THR A 1 -10.95 3.09 -7.84
N LEU A 2 -11.90 2.23 -7.49
CA LEU A 2 -11.70 0.97 -6.78
C LEU A 2 -12.09 -0.18 -7.72
N GLN A 3 -11.12 -1.06 -8.02
CA GLN A 3 -11.35 -2.21 -8.89
C GLN A 3 -11.54 -3.47 -8.06
N GLN A 4 -12.72 -4.06 -8.13
CA GLN A 4 -13.02 -5.34 -7.48
C GLN A 4 -12.84 -6.48 -8.48
N ASN A 5 -12.13 -7.53 -8.07
CA ASN A 5 -12.07 -8.78 -8.84
C ASN A 5 -13.40 -9.53 -8.69
N LEU A 6 -14.13 -9.68 -9.79
CA LEU A 6 -15.43 -10.35 -9.86
C LEU A 6 -15.32 -11.83 -10.24
N GLY A 7 -14.11 -12.37 -10.31
CA GLY A 7 -13.86 -13.75 -10.68
C GLY A 7 -13.20 -13.89 -12.06
N ILE A 8 -13.34 -15.06 -12.64
CA ILE A 8 -12.74 -15.41 -13.95
C ILE A 8 -13.85 -15.53 -14.98
N ASN A 9 -13.66 -14.89 -16.14
CA ASN A 9 -14.55 -15.05 -17.29
C ASN A 9 -14.46 -16.49 -17.81
N PRO A 10 -15.58 -17.25 -17.85
CA PRO A 10 -15.57 -18.65 -18.29
C PRO A 10 -15.26 -18.84 -19.77
N GLU A 11 -15.39 -17.79 -20.60
CA GLU A 11 -15.18 -17.89 -22.05
C GLU A 11 -13.70 -17.73 -22.45
N ASN A 12 -12.94 -16.91 -21.71
CA ASN A 12 -11.55 -16.59 -22.09
C ASN A 12 -10.54 -16.79 -20.96
N GLU A 13 -10.98 -17.30 -19.80
CA GLU A 13 -10.18 -17.57 -18.61
C GLU A 13 -9.45 -16.32 -18.02
N LEU A 14 -9.86 -15.12 -18.41
CA LEU A 14 -9.28 -13.87 -17.89
C LEU A 14 -10.03 -13.38 -16.65
N PRO A 15 -9.34 -12.72 -15.71
CA PRO A 15 -10.00 -12.11 -14.56
C PRO A 15 -10.89 -10.93 -14.98
N ILE A 16 -12.08 -10.86 -14.39
CA ILE A 16 -13.03 -9.76 -14.57
C ILE A 16 -12.85 -8.78 -13.42
N PHE A 17 -12.70 -7.50 -13.74
CA PHE A 17 -12.68 -6.42 -12.75
C PHE A 17 -13.85 -5.48 -12.99
N GLY A 18 -14.52 -5.08 -11.91
CA GLY A 18 -15.55 -4.05 -11.92
C GLY A 18 -15.10 -2.81 -11.13
N GLU A 19 -15.33 -1.63 -11.67
CA GLU A 19 -15.12 -0.38 -10.94
C GLU A 19 -16.28 -0.17 -9.97
N ILE A 20 -16.00 -0.11 -8.67
CA ILE A 20 -17.01 -0.02 -7.60
C ILE A 20 -16.81 1.19 -6.68
N GLY A 21 -15.95 2.15 -7.03
CA GLY A 21 -15.62 3.29 -6.16
C GLY A 21 -16.84 4.12 -5.76
N MET A 22 -17.73 4.43 -6.72
CA MET A 22 -18.97 5.15 -6.43
C MET A 22 -19.90 4.33 -5.54
N PHE A 23 -20.10 3.06 -5.86
CA PHE A 23 -20.93 2.16 -5.05
C PHE A 23 -20.40 1.99 -3.63
N SER A 24 -19.08 2.01 -3.48
CA SER A 24 -18.39 1.83 -2.20
C SER A 24 -18.21 3.14 -1.40
N GLY A 25 -18.64 4.30 -1.92
CA GLY A 25 -18.54 5.58 -1.22
C GLY A 25 -17.15 6.22 -1.20
N ILE A 26 -16.25 5.80 -2.10
CA ILE A 26 -14.84 6.29 -2.16
C ILE A 26 -14.46 6.78 -3.56
N GLN A 27 -15.40 7.37 -4.28
CA GLN A 27 -15.20 7.78 -5.67
C GLN A 27 -14.20 8.94 -5.85
N GLU A 28 -14.13 9.83 -4.87
CA GLU A 28 -13.32 11.05 -4.94
C GLU A 28 -12.82 11.51 -3.58
N THR A 29 -11.65 12.14 -3.52
CA THR A 29 -11.07 12.74 -2.32
C THR A 29 -10.32 14.05 -2.62
N ASP A 30 -10.39 14.61 -3.80
CA ASP A 30 -9.63 15.75 -4.31
C ASP A 30 -8.28 15.34 -4.95
N TRP A 31 -7.13 15.91 -4.55
CA TRP A 31 -5.82 15.62 -5.14
C TRP A 31 -5.14 14.46 -4.40
N SER A 32 -5.56 13.25 -4.73
CA SER A 32 -5.15 12.01 -4.06
C SER A 32 -3.77 11.53 -4.50
N TRP A 33 -2.93 11.06 -3.54
CA TRP A 33 -1.59 10.53 -3.82
C TRP A 33 -1.43 9.07 -3.42
N ALA A 34 -1.47 8.77 -2.13
CA ALA A 34 -1.14 7.44 -1.58
C ALA A 34 -2.39 6.73 -1.04
N PRO A 35 -3.00 5.82 -1.81
CA PRO A 35 -4.00 4.90 -1.26
C PRO A 35 -3.30 3.77 -0.51
N LEU A 36 -3.62 3.60 0.77
CA LEU A 36 -3.06 2.56 1.63
C LEU A 36 -4.16 1.72 2.27
N PHE A 37 -4.25 0.46 1.86
CA PHE A 37 -5.13 -0.53 2.47
C PHE A 37 -4.43 -1.23 3.63
N ALA A 38 -4.93 -1.03 4.85
CA ALA A 38 -4.50 -1.72 6.06
C ALA A 38 -5.68 -1.84 7.03
N ASP A 39 -5.60 -2.75 7.97
CA ASP A 39 -6.59 -2.90 9.04
C ASP A 39 -6.11 -2.04 10.22
N TYR A 40 -6.62 -0.79 10.29
CA TYR A 40 -6.17 0.18 11.28
C TYR A 40 -6.87 0.01 12.64
N ASN A 41 -7.98 -0.70 12.69
CA ASN A 41 -8.76 -0.91 13.92
C ASN A 41 -8.83 -2.38 14.36
N ASN A 42 -8.02 -3.24 13.75
CA ASN A 42 -7.91 -4.68 14.07
C ASN A 42 -9.21 -5.49 13.94
N ASP A 43 -10.25 -4.98 13.22
CA ASP A 43 -11.55 -5.66 13.11
C ASP A 43 -11.58 -6.82 12.09
N GLY A 44 -10.48 -7.06 11.38
CA GLY A 44 -10.34 -8.11 10.37
C GLY A 44 -10.65 -7.66 8.94
N TRP A 45 -10.99 -6.40 8.74
CA TRP A 45 -11.27 -5.80 7.43
C TRP A 45 -10.28 -4.68 7.13
N LYS A 46 -9.83 -4.61 5.90
CA LYS A 46 -8.88 -3.56 5.51
C LYS A 46 -9.60 -2.25 5.23
N ASP A 47 -9.24 -1.24 5.98
CA ASP A 47 -9.62 0.15 5.79
C ASP A 47 -8.78 0.80 4.68
N LEU A 48 -9.10 2.02 4.30
CA LEU A 48 -8.42 2.76 3.25
C LEU A 48 -8.04 4.16 3.73
N LEU A 49 -6.73 4.42 3.83
CA LEU A 49 -6.20 5.79 3.93
C LEU A 49 -5.90 6.33 2.54
N ILE A 50 -6.25 7.59 2.28
CA ILE A 50 -5.86 8.32 1.07
C ILE A 50 -5.25 9.65 1.48
N THR A 51 -3.99 9.89 1.14
CA THR A 51 -3.35 11.19 1.34
C THR A 51 -3.76 12.17 0.26
N ASN A 52 -3.97 13.42 0.66
CA ASN A 52 -4.38 14.51 -0.20
C ASN A 52 -3.47 15.71 -0.08
N GLY A 53 -3.39 16.44 -1.17
CA GLY A 53 -2.92 17.80 -1.16
C GLY A 53 -1.96 18.13 -2.30
N PHE A 54 -2.14 19.33 -2.80
CA PHE A 54 -1.22 19.98 -3.73
C PHE A 54 -1.11 21.45 -3.32
N PRO A 55 0.11 22.02 -3.19
CA PRO A 55 0.30 23.35 -2.61
C PRO A 55 -0.37 24.48 -3.37
N LYS A 56 -0.67 24.28 -4.65
CA LYS A 56 -1.24 25.31 -5.52
C LYS A 56 -2.48 24.78 -6.23
N ASP A 57 -3.64 25.35 -5.96
CA ASP A 57 -4.87 24.98 -6.65
C ASP A 57 -4.88 25.56 -8.08
N VAL A 58 -4.30 24.77 -8.99
CA VAL A 58 -4.25 25.13 -10.41
C VAL A 58 -5.58 24.92 -11.15
N THR A 59 -6.56 24.31 -10.48
CA THR A 59 -7.90 24.01 -11.00
C THR A 59 -8.92 25.09 -10.65
N ASP A 60 -8.55 26.06 -9.78
CA ASP A 60 -9.40 27.16 -9.40
C ASP A 60 -9.80 28.01 -10.64
N ARG A 61 -11.10 28.17 -10.84
CA ARG A 61 -11.66 28.84 -12.02
C ARG A 61 -11.43 30.34 -11.98
N ASP A 62 -11.57 30.96 -10.82
CA ASP A 62 -11.38 32.41 -10.65
C ASP A 62 -9.92 32.77 -10.89
N PHE A 63 -8.98 31.94 -10.42
CA PHE A 63 -7.57 32.07 -10.79
C PHE A 63 -7.35 31.86 -12.29
N GLY A 64 -8.05 30.92 -12.92
CA GLY A 64 -7.99 30.67 -14.36
C GLY A 64 -8.35 31.90 -15.17
N ASP A 65 -9.45 32.58 -14.84
CA ASP A 65 -9.92 33.81 -15.48
C ASP A 65 -8.99 34.99 -15.20
N PHE A 66 -8.54 35.13 -13.93
CA PHE A 66 -7.53 36.13 -13.57
C PHE A 66 -6.23 35.94 -14.39
N ARG A 67 -5.74 34.72 -14.52
CA ARG A 67 -4.52 34.40 -15.28
C ARG A 67 -4.62 34.87 -16.75
N ILE A 68 -5.77 34.65 -17.41
CA ILE A 68 -5.98 35.03 -18.80
C ILE A 68 -5.83 36.54 -18.95
N THR A 69 -6.39 37.30 -18.02
CA THR A 69 -6.38 38.76 -18.05
C THR A 69 -5.02 39.33 -17.60
N ALA A 70 -4.47 38.81 -16.52
CA ALA A 70 -3.27 39.34 -15.87
C ALA A 70 -1.97 38.91 -16.53
N SER A 71 -1.93 37.83 -17.31
CA SER A 71 -0.70 37.28 -17.94
C SER A 71 0.04 38.27 -18.83
N ARG A 72 -0.65 39.29 -19.34
CA ARG A 72 -0.06 40.36 -20.17
C ARG A 72 0.48 41.53 -19.35
N LEU A 73 0.11 41.63 -18.08
CA LEU A 73 0.34 42.80 -17.21
C LEU A 73 1.34 42.54 -16.08
N VAL A 74 1.46 41.27 -15.66
CA VAL A 74 2.30 40.91 -14.50
C VAL A 74 3.33 39.83 -14.84
N SER A 75 4.37 39.72 -14.03
CA SER A 75 5.43 38.74 -14.24
C SER A 75 4.90 37.29 -13.98
N LYS A 76 5.59 36.31 -14.58
CA LYS A 76 5.28 34.87 -14.32
C LYS A 76 5.35 34.53 -12.84
N GLN A 77 6.33 35.10 -12.10
CA GLN A 77 6.49 34.88 -10.67
C GLN A 77 5.27 35.42 -9.88
N THR A 78 4.77 36.58 -10.25
CA THR A 78 3.58 37.18 -9.63
C THR A 78 2.34 36.30 -9.87
N LEU A 79 2.19 35.76 -11.09
CA LEU A 79 1.09 34.84 -11.40
C LEU A 79 1.17 33.55 -10.56
N ILE A 80 2.36 32.95 -10.46
CA ILE A 80 2.55 31.74 -9.66
C ILE A 80 2.27 31.99 -8.16
N ALA A 81 2.69 33.16 -7.65
CA ALA A 81 2.42 33.55 -6.26
C ALA A 81 0.92 33.79 -5.98
N ALA A 82 0.15 34.16 -7.01
CA ALA A 82 -1.30 34.41 -6.88
C ALA A 82 -2.17 33.13 -6.96
N ILE A 83 -1.58 31.97 -7.26
CA ILE A 83 -2.35 30.72 -7.28
C ILE A 83 -2.83 30.41 -5.84
N PRO A 84 -4.13 30.14 -5.62
CA PRO A 84 -4.66 29.80 -4.30
C PRO A 84 -3.98 28.59 -3.66
N GLU A 85 -3.91 28.58 -2.34
CA GLU A 85 -3.45 27.46 -1.54
C GLU A 85 -4.58 26.97 -0.65
N ILE A 86 -5.01 25.73 -0.87
CA ILE A 86 -6.11 25.13 -0.11
C ILE A 86 -5.59 23.84 0.52
N LYS A 87 -5.53 23.82 1.85
CA LYS A 87 -5.18 22.63 2.62
C LYS A 87 -6.42 21.78 2.85
N ILE A 88 -6.37 20.55 2.39
CA ILE A 88 -7.45 19.56 2.50
C ILE A 88 -6.97 18.44 3.44
N PRO A 89 -7.86 17.83 4.27
CA PRO A 89 -7.47 16.70 5.10
C PRO A 89 -7.12 15.47 4.27
N ASN A 90 -6.32 14.59 4.86
CA ASN A 90 -6.21 13.21 4.38
C ASN A 90 -7.50 12.49 4.72
N PHE A 91 -7.95 11.57 3.88
CA PHE A 91 -9.17 10.82 4.13
C PHE A 91 -8.85 9.42 4.63
N ILE A 92 -9.59 8.96 5.64
CA ILE A 92 -9.58 7.59 6.08
C ILE A 92 -11.00 7.01 6.07
N PHE A 93 -11.14 5.86 5.43
CA PHE A 93 -12.40 5.19 5.21
C PHE A 93 -12.39 3.84 5.89
N LYS A 94 -13.30 3.66 6.86
CA LYS A 94 -13.50 2.37 7.51
C LYS A 94 -14.25 1.41 6.59
N ASN A 95 -13.76 0.18 6.48
CA ASN A 95 -14.44 -0.88 5.76
C ASN A 95 -15.64 -1.41 6.56
N MET A 96 -16.81 -1.41 5.95
CA MET A 96 -18.04 -1.87 6.54
C MET A 96 -18.31 -3.35 6.22
N GLU A 97 -17.40 -4.23 6.65
CA GLU A 97 -17.48 -5.69 6.45
C GLU A 97 -17.61 -6.11 4.98
N GLY A 98 -16.93 -5.40 4.08
CA GLY A 98 -16.99 -5.66 2.64
C GLY A 98 -18.24 -5.13 1.93
N LYS A 99 -19.13 -4.42 2.63
CA LYS A 99 -20.37 -3.85 2.06
C LYS A 99 -20.17 -2.44 1.49
N GLY A 100 -18.99 -1.85 1.69
CA GLY A 100 -18.63 -0.49 1.29
C GLY A 100 -17.72 0.14 2.34
N PHE A 101 -17.53 1.45 2.25
CA PHE A 101 -16.68 2.21 3.14
C PHE A 101 -17.45 3.37 3.75
N ALA A 102 -17.14 3.71 4.99
CA ALA A 102 -17.63 4.90 5.68
C ALA A 102 -16.49 5.87 5.90
N ASP A 103 -16.69 7.15 5.58
CA ASP A 103 -15.71 8.19 5.91
C ASP A 103 -15.69 8.39 7.43
N VAL A 104 -14.56 8.08 8.03
CA VAL A 104 -14.29 8.24 9.47
C VAL A 104 -13.18 9.24 9.74
N THR A 105 -12.83 10.06 8.76
CA THR A 105 -11.75 11.05 8.83
C THR A 105 -11.82 11.92 10.07
N LYS A 106 -13.00 12.43 10.39
CA LYS A 106 -13.23 13.25 11.58
C LYS A 106 -13.19 12.43 12.86
N ASP A 107 -13.85 11.27 12.85
CA ASP A 107 -14.01 10.43 14.04
C ASP A 107 -12.71 9.79 14.47
N TRP A 108 -11.81 9.50 13.52
CA TRP A 108 -10.46 8.96 13.77
C TRP A 108 -9.38 10.05 13.85
N GLY A 109 -9.75 11.33 13.95
CA GLY A 109 -8.85 12.43 14.30
C GLY A 109 -7.99 12.96 13.14
N LEU A 110 -8.27 12.65 11.88
CA LEU A 110 -7.49 13.13 10.72
C LEU A 110 -8.05 14.41 10.09
N ASN A 111 -9.04 15.08 10.71
CA ASN A 111 -9.71 16.25 10.14
C ASN A 111 -8.89 17.55 10.30
N PHE A 112 -7.69 17.56 9.73
CA PHE A 112 -6.84 18.77 9.65
C PHE A 112 -6.19 18.84 8.26
N GLY A 113 -6.16 20.05 7.70
CA GLY A 113 -5.70 20.27 6.33
C GLY A 113 -4.17 20.24 6.23
N THR A 114 -3.65 19.50 5.24
CA THR A 114 -2.23 19.37 4.93
C THR A 114 -1.99 19.36 3.42
N PHE A 115 -0.73 19.40 3.00
CA PHE A 115 -0.33 19.07 1.64
C PHE A 115 0.44 17.75 1.66
N SER A 116 -0.29 16.65 1.86
CA SER A 116 0.29 15.33 2.01
C SER A 116 0.51 14.62 0.66
N ASN A 117 1.57 13.82 0.59
CA ASN A 117 1.85 12.97 -0.58
C ASN A 117 2.12 11.52 -0.16
N GLY A 118 3.38 11.13 0.08
CA GLY A 118 3.71 9.77 0.50
C GLY A 118 3.26 9.48 1.92
N ALA A 119 2.87 8.23 2.19
CA ALA A 119 2.54 7.75 3.51
C ALA A 119 2.93 6.29 3.69
N ALA A 120 3.23 5.90 4.92
CA ALA A 120 3.51 4.53 5.31
C ALA A 120 2.82 4.23 6.65
N TYR A 121 2.55 2.95 6.88
CA TYR A 121 2.06 2.45 8.15
C TYR A 121 3.04 1.45 8.75
N GLY A 122 3.03 1.32 10.06
CA GLY A 122 3.79 0.34 10.83
C GLY A 122 3.41 0.42 12.29
N ASP A 123 3.63 -0.63 13.03
CA ASP A 123 3.48 -0.65 14.48
C ASP A 123 4.80 -0.19 15.09
N LEU A 124 4.88 1.11 15.43
CA LEU A 124 6.13 1.79 15.77
C LEU A 124 6.51 1.65 17.25
N ASP A 125 5.53 1.46 18.10
CA ASP A 125 5.71 1.28 19.55
C ASP A 125 5.56 -0.17 20.01
N ASN A 126 5.18 -1.07 19.08
CA ASN A 126 4.99 -2.52 19.28
C ASN A 126 3.81 -2.86 20.19
N ASP A 127 2.77 -2.09 20.17
CA ASP A 127 1.52 -2.33 20.89
C ASP A 127 0.52 -3.19 20.11
N GLY A 128 0.73 -3.33 18.78
CA GLY A 128 -0.03 -4.23 17.89
C GLY A 128 -1.13 -3.57 17.12
N ASP A 129 -1.15 -2.24 17.04
CA ASP A 129 -1.93 -1.53 16.04
C ASP A 129 -1.01 -0.79 15.03
N LEU A 130 -1.57 -0.20 14.01
CA LEU A 130 -0.80 0.38 12.91
C LEU A 130 -0.81 1.89 12.97
N ASP A 131 0.35 2.48 13.29
CA ASP A 131 0.62 3.90 13.22
C ASP A 131 0.80 4.40 11.80
N LEU A 132 0.73 5.72 11.63
CA LEU A 132 0.89 6.38 10.35
C LEU A 132 2.03 7.38 10.35
N VAL A 133 2.85 7.32 9.30
CA VAL A 133 3.84 8.35 8.98
C VAL A 133 3.46 8.95 7.64
N ILE A 134 3.19 10.26 7.60
CA ILE A 134 2.73 10.96 6.40
C ILE A 134 3.68 12.10 6.06
N ASN A 135 4.22 12.09 4.86
CA ASN A 135 5.09 13.16 4.37
C ASN A 135 4.26 14.30 3.79
N ASN A 136 4.62 15.53 4.14
CA ASN A 136 3.97 16.75 3.68
C ASN A 136 4.90 17.60 2.83
N ILE A 137 4.31 18.35 1.90
CA ILE A 137 5.02 19.33 1.07
C ILE A 137 5.07 20.64 1.84
N ASN A 138 6.28 21.14 2.13
CA ASN A 138 6.55 22.40 2.84
C ASN A 138 6.01 22.46 4.27
N ASP A 139 5.55 21.35 4.83
CA ASP A 139 5.09 21.23 6.22
C ASP A 139 5.85 20.07 6.91
N PRO A 140 5.91 20.02 8.25
CA PRO A 140 6.50 18.90 8.96
C PRO A 140 5.83 17.56 8.63
N VAL A 141 6.60 16.47 8.74
CA VAL A 141 6.06 15.12 8.68
C VAL A 141 5.03 14.92 9.79
N LEU A 142 3.96 14.21 9.50
CA LEU A 142 3.01 13.78 10.53
C LEU A 142 3.38 12.37 10.98
N LEU A 143 3.48 12.21 12.28
CA LEU A 143 3.51 10.93 12.96
C LEU A 143 2.23 10.84 13.77
N LEU A 144 1.36 9.88 13.43
CA LEU A 144 0.07 9.67 14.06
C LEU A 144 0.10 8.30 14.75
N GLU A 145 0.04 8.34 16.07
CA GLU A 145 -0.08 7.18 16.93
C GLU A 145 -1.52 6.67 16.88
N ASN A 146 -1.69 5.37 16.71
CA ASN A 146 -2.98 4.71 16.73
C ASN A 146 -3.29 4.24 18.17
N HIS A 147 -4.53 4.31 18.58
CA HIS A 147 -4.99 3.88 19.91
C HIS A 147 -6.12 2.84 19.80
N SER A 148 -6.17 2.10 18.69
CA SER A 148 -7.26 1.14 18.47
C SER A 148 -7.27 0.01 19.50
N ASN A 149 -6.10 -0.42 19.98
CA ASN A 149 -5.98 -1.44 21.01
C ASN A 149 -6.54 -1.00 22.37
N GLU A 150 -6.44 0.29 22.68
CA GLU A 150 -7.02 0.85 23.90
C GLU A 150 -8.54 1.00 23.80
N LEU A 151 -9.02 1.40 22.61
CA LEU A 151 -10.45 1.63 22.34
C LEU A 151 -11.23 0.32 22.15
N THR A 152 -10.59 -0.69 21.59
CA THR A 152 -11.18 -2.02 21.33
C THR A 152 -10.30 -3.17 21.83
N PRO A 153 -10.08 -3.27 23.16
CA PRO A 153 -9.09 -4.20 23.76
C PRO A 153 -9.41 -5.69 23.54
N ASP A 154 -10.60 -6.01 23.09
CA ASP A 154 -11.00 -7.38 22.73
C ASP A 154 -10.67 -7.75 21.28
N ASP A 155 -10.26 -6.81 20.45
CA ASP A 155 -9.87 -7.09 19.07
C ASP A 155 -8.44 -7.61 19.03
N ASN A 156 -8.25 -8.70 18.32
CA ASN A 156 -6.99 -9.42 18.29
C ASN A 156 -6.29 -9.19 16.96
N PHE A 157 -4.99 -9.38 16.94
CA PHE A 157 -4.16 -9.25 15.77
C PHE A 157 -3.14 -10.39 15.66
N LEU A 158 -2.47 -10.45 14.50
CA LEU A 158 -1.34 -11.33 14.26
C LEU A 158 -0.29 -10.57 13.47
N ARG A 159 0.93 -10.49 13.99
CA ARG A 159 2.07 -9.93 13.27
C ARG A 159 2.98 -11.05 12.79
N ILE A 160 3.42 -10.95 11.52
CA ILE A 160 4.18 -12.00 10.86
C ILE A 160 5.39 -11.39 10.18
N LYS A 161 6.58 -11.81 10.64
CA LYS A 161 7.87 -11.48 10.03
C LYS A 161 8.38 -12.67 9.26
N LEU A 162 8.64 -12.49 7.98
CA LEU A 162 9.23 -13.51 7.12
C LEU A 162 10.74 -13.24 6.95
N ILE A 163 11.55 -14.28 7.12
CA ILE A 163 12.98 -14.23 6.96
C ILE A 163 13.35 -15.17 5.81
N GLY A 164 13.77 -14.60 4.70
CA GLY A 164 14.09 -15.32 3.48
C GLY A 164 15.51 -15.91 3.46
N ASP A 165 15.98 -16.24 2.27
CA ASP A 165 17.34 -16.72 2.04
C ASP A 165 18.34 -15.56 1.84
N LYS A 166 19.62 -15.90 1.56
CA LYS A 166 20.68 -14.91 1.34
C LYS A 166 20.43 -13.96 0.17
N GLN A 167 19.64 -14.36 -0.83
CA GLN A 167 19.39 -13.56 -2.02
C GLN A 167 18.20 -12.61 -1.81
N ASN A 168 17.30 -12.96 -0.90
CA ASN A 168 16.13 -12.17 -0.54
C ASN A 168 15.86 -12.29 0.98
N PRO A 169 16.72 -11.71 1.83
CA PRO A 169 16.65 -11.90 3.28
C PRO A 169 15.35 -11.37 3.90
N GLU A 170 14.71 -10.41 3.26
CA GLU A 170 13.43 -9.83 3.71
C GLU A 170 12.20 -10.53 3.12
N ALA A 171 12.41 -11.62 2.37
CA ALA A 171 11.33 -12.42 1.77
C ALA A 171 10.34 -11.63 0.90
N ILE A 172 10.77 -10.52 0.28
CA ILE A 172 9.92 -9.68 -0.58
C ILE A 172 9.35 -10.53 -1.72
N GLY A 173 8.06 -10.37 -2.01
CA GLY A 173 7.32 -11.16 -2.99
C GLY A 173 6.64 -12.41 -2.39
N SER A 174 6.85 -12.70 -1.10
CA SER A 174 6.11 -13.75 -0.40
C SER A 174 4.64 -13.37 -0.22
N THR A 175 3.80 -14.38 -0.13
CA THR A 175 2.37 -14.22 0.20
C THR A 175 2.04 -15.11 1.39
N ILE A 176 1.27 -14.60 2.34
CA ILE A 176 0.67 -15.39 3.41
C ILE A 176 -0.83 -15.57 3.17
N ILE A 177 -1.34 -16.72 3.60
CA ILE A 177 -2.78 -16.97 3.74
C ILE A 177 -3.00 -17.45 5.16
N THR A 178 -3.74 -16.67 5.94
CA THR A 178 -4.09 -16.97 7.32
C THR A 178 -5.46 -17.63 7.36
N TYR A 179 -5.58 -18.79 8.00
CA TYR A 179 -6.82 -19.56 8.12
C TYR A 179 -7.33 -19.54 9.55
N TYR A 180 -8.58 -19.18 9.75
CA TYR A 180 -9.26 -19.15 11.05
C TYR A 180 -10.78 -19.17 10.86
N ASP A 181 -11.52 -19.82 11.73
CA ASP A 181 -13.00 -19.84 11.78
C ASP A 181 -13.65 -20.04 10.39
N ASN A 182 -13.16 -21.01 9.61
CA ASN A 182 -13.58 -21.28 8.22
C ASN A 182 -13.44 -20.08 7.26
N LYS A 183 -12.67 -19.06 7.63
CA LYS A 183 -12.33 -17.88 6.83
C LYS A 183 -10.86 -17.92 6.46
N GLN A 184 -10.49 -17.05 5.52
CA GLN A 184 -9.09 -16.81 5.19
C GLN A 184 -8.84 -15.35 4.85
N GLN A 185 -7.66 -14.88 5.22
CA GLN A 185 -7.12 -13.59 4.76
C GLN A 185 -5.83 -13.83 3.96
N ARG A 186 -5.67 -13.11 2.86
CA ARG A 186 -4.46 -13.17 2.03
C ARG A 186 -3.75 -11.83 2.03
N GLN A 187 -2.44 -11.84 2.26
CA GLN A 187 -1.59 -10.66 2.18
C GLN A 187 -0.28 -10.98 1.46
N SER A 188 0.25 -10.01 0.72
CA SER A 188 1.53 -10.14 0.04
C SER A 188 2.52 -9.12 0.57
N LEU A 189 3.75 -9.57 0.81
CA LEU A 189 4.87 -8.73 1.22
C LEU A 189 5.47 -8.08 -0.02
N LEU A 190 5.17 -6.81 -0.23
CA LEU A 190 5.62 -6.03 -1.38
C LEU A 190 6.69 -5.02 -0.94
N SER A 191 7.56 -4.65 -1.88
CA SER A 191 8.64 -3.67 -1.64
C SER A 191 8.14 -2.23 -1.57
N GLY A 192 6.95 -1.94 -2.02
CA GLY A 192 6.38 -0.59 -1.99
C GLY A 192 4.86 -0.62 -2.04
N ARG A 193 4.23 0.35 -1.40
CA ARG A 193 2.79 0.60 -1.41
C ARG A 193 2.54 2.10 -1.30
N GLY A 194 1.48 2.58 -1.93
CA GLY A 194 1.16 4.00 -1.97
C GLY A 194 2.08 4.78 -2.92
N TYR A 195 2.25 6.07 -2.67
CA TYR A 195 3.03 6.96 -3.50
C TYR A 195 4.45 7.12 -2.94
N LEU A 196 5.47 6.65 -3.69
CA LEU A 196 6.90 6.73 -3.33
C LEU A 196 7.18 6.32 -1.87
N SER A 197 6.49 5.28 -1.40
CA SER A 197 6.48 4.91 0.01
C SER A 197 6.61 3.40 0.20
N GLN A 198 7.05 3.02 1.38
CA GLN A 198 7.19 1.63 1.80
C GLN A 198 6.71 1.49 3.25
N PRO A 199 5.61 0.76 3.49
CA PRO A 199 5.19 0.38 4.83
C PRO A 199 6.16 -0.58 5.50
N GLU A 200 5.94 -0.85 6.78
CA GLU A 200 6.65 -1.87 7.53
C GLU A 200 6.65 -3.22 6.78
N ARG A 201 7.76 -3.97 6.88
CA ARG A 201 7.91 -5.29 6.26
C ARG A 201 7.35 -6.43 7.10
N THR A 202 6.81 -6.14 8.25
CA THR A 202 6.01 -7.06 9.05
C THR A 202 4.59 -7.07 8.51
N LEU A 203 4.06 -8.24 8.19
CA LEU A 203 2.67 -8.37 7.76
C LEU A 203 1.77 -8.31 8.99
N HIS A 204 0.77 -7.45 8.96
CA HIS A 204 -0.20 -7.28 10.01
C HIS A 204 -1.57 -7.80 9.57
N VAL A 205 -2.20 -8.62 10.41
CA VAL A 205 -3.51 -9.24 10.16
C VAL A 205 -4.40 -8.95 11.37
N GLY A 206 -5.35 -8.05 11.23
CA GLY A 206 -6.41 -7.90 12.22
C GLY A 206 -7.33 -9.12 12.22
N LEU A 207 -7.79 -9.50 13.39
CA LEU A 207 -8.56 -10.72 13.63
C LEU A 207 -9.92 -10.44 14.27
N GLY A 208 -10.19 -9.21 14.71
CA GLY A 208 -11.36 -8.88 15.49
C GLY A 208 -11.45 -9.75 16.74
N LYS A 209 -12.60 -10.30 17.02
CA LYS A 209 -12.86 -11.15 18.21
C LYS A 209 -12.34 -12.59 18.09
N ILE A 210 -11.61 -12.93 17.03
CA ILE A 210 -11.06 -14.28 16.84
C ILE A 210 -9.93 -14.53 17.85
N LYS A 211 -10.05 -15.59 18.61
CA LYS A 211 -9.11 -15.97 19.68
C LYS A 211 -8.11 -17.07 19.27
N LYS A 212 -8.25 -17.59 18.07
CA LYS A 212 -7.37 -18.66 17.57
C LYS A 212 -7.25 -18.62 16.06
N VAL A 213 -6.02 -18.72 15.59
CA VAL A 213 -5.70 -18.93 14.17
C VAL A 213 -5.29 -20.40 13.99
N ASP A 214 -5.86 -21.07 13.00
CA ASP A 214 -5.61 -22.50 12.76
C ASP A 214 -4.25 -22.72 12.12
N SER A 215 -3.96 -21.96 11.07
CA SER A 215 -2.68 -22.04 10.37
C SER A 215 -2.38 -20.81 9.50
N ILE A 216 -1.11 -20.68 9.15
CA ILE A 216 -0.61 -19.75 8.15
C ILE A 216 0.04 -20.56 7.05
N LYS A 217 -0.41 -20.38 5.80
CA LYS A 217 0.29 -20.87 4.62
C LYS A 217 1.16 -19.77 4.07
N ILE A 218 2.45 -19.97 4.03
CA ILE A 218 3.44 -19.06 3.46
C ILE A 218 3.77 -19.56 2.05
N ILE A 219 3.62 -18.70 1.05
CA ILE A 219 4.03 -18.93 -0.33
C ILE A 219 5.26 -18.07 -0.57
N TRP A 220 6.40 -18.69 -0.68
CA TRP A 220 7.68 -18.02 -0.88
C TRP A 220 7.84 -17.53 -2.33
N PRO A 221 8.75 -16.57 -2.63
CA PRO A 221 8.89 -16.00 -3.97
C PRO A 221 9.20 -17.02 -5.08
N ASN A 222 9.81 -18.14 -4.71
CA ASN A 222 10.10 -19.25 -5.63
C ASN A 222 8.92 -20.21 -5.85
N GLY A 223 7.73 -19.88 -5.36
CA GLY A 223 6.51 -20.67 -5.48
C GLY A 223 6.39 -21.85 -4.51
N LYS A 224 7.42 -22.11 -3.69
CA LYS A 224 7.34 -23.15 -2.66
C LYS A 224 6.46 -22.72 -1.50
N THR A 225 5.85 -23.65 -0.80
CA THR A 225 4.91 -23.36 0.30
C THR A 225 5.38 -23.99 1.62
N GLN A 226 5.10 -23.28 2.69
CA GLN A 226 5.33 -23.71 4.07
C GLN A 226 4.04 -23.49 4.85
N ILE A 227 3.71 -24.39 5.77
CA ILE A 227 2.50 -24.28 6.61
C ILE A 227 2.93 -24.28 8.06
N GLU A 228 2.47 -23.27 8.78
CA GLU A 228 2.68 -23.11 10.21
C GLU A 228 1.34 -23.21 10.94
N HIS A 229 1.28 -23.99 11.99
CA HIS A 229 0.06 -24.27 12.74
C HIS A 229 0.03 -23.53 14.07
N ASN A 230 -1.18 -23.10 14.48
CA ASN A 230 -1.45 -22.45 15.76
C ASN A 230 -0.49 -21.28 16.07
N PRO A 231 -0.36 -20.27 15.20
CA PRO A 231 0.44 -19.09 15.51
C PRO A 231 -0.11 -18.40 16.76
N THR A 232 0.77 -17.72 17.49
CA THR A 232 0.38 -16.98 18.69
C THR A 232 -0.23 -15.64 18.31
N ILE A 233 -1.50 -15.43 18.65
CA ILE A 233 -2.19 -14.14 18.47
C ILE A 233 -1.60 -13.07 19.40
N ASN A 234 -1.81 -11.79 19.06
CA ASN A 234 -1.33 -10.62 19.80
C ASN A 234 0.18 -10.63 20.04
N LYS A 235 0.92 -11.22 19.09
CA LYS A 235 2.39 -11.28 19.11
C LYS A 235 2.99 -11.33 17.70
N LEU A 236 4.26 -10.95 17.66
CA LEU A 236 5.09 -11.12 16.47
C LEU A 236 5.52 -12.60 16.35
N ASN A 237 5.14 -13.21 15.23
CA ASN A 237 5.57 -14.57 14.84
C ASN A 237 6.61 -14.44 13.71
N SER A 238 7.78 -15.07 13.89
CA SER A 238 8.85 -15.02 12.89
C SER A 238 9.04 -16.40 12.25
N TYR A 239 9.03 -16.43 10.91
CA TYR A 239 9.17 -17.68 10.15
C TYR A 239 10.36 -17.58 9.18
N ASN A 240 11.28 -18.53 9.31
CA ASN A 240 12.44 -18.63 8.44
C ASN A 240 12.12 -19.49 7.21
N TYR A 241 12.67 -19.10 6.06
CA TYR A 241 12.68 -19.95 4.88
C TYR A 241 13.47 -21.23 5.17
N SER A 242 12.78 -22.37 5.22
CA SER A 242 13.40 -23.67 5.49
C SER A 242 13.16 -24.63 4.32
N PRO A 243 14.20 -24.95 3.53
CA PRO A 243 14.07 -25.84 2.37
C PRO A 243 13.56 -27.24 2.69
N SER A 244 13.77 -27.72 3.92
CA SER A 244 13.35 -29.05 4.36
C SER A 244 11.83 -29.21 4.56
N ASN A 245 11.13 -28.10 4.81
CA ASN A 245 9.71 -28.08 5.11
C ASN A 245 8.85 -27.57 3.93
N LEU A 246 9.42 -27.50 2.72
CA LEU A 246 8.75 -26.91 1.59
C LEU A 246 8.01 -27.95 0.74
N ILE A 247 6.75 -27.65 0.46
CA ILE A 247 5.95 -28.37 -0.52
C ILE A 247 6.24 -27.76 -1.91
N SER A 248 6.81 -28.56 -2.83
CA SER A 248 7.06 -28.11 -4.20
C SER A 248 5.76 -28.09 -4.99
N ASN A 249 5.38 -26.94 -5.53
CA ASN A 249 4.42 -26.90 -6.61
C ASN A 249 5.13 -27.31 -7.92
N LYS A 250 4.41 -28.02 -8.81
CA LYS A 250 4.93 -28.61 -10.06
C LYS A 250 6.07 -27.82 -10.71
N ASN A 251 7.12 -28.54 -11.13
CA ASN A 251 8.20 -28.01 -11.97
C ASN A 251 7.63 -27.43 -13.28
N ASN A 252 7.52 -26.12 -13.36
CA ASN A 252 7.28 -25.46 -14.63
C ASN A 252 8.61 -25.43 -15.39
N THR A 253 8.70 -26.14 -16.49
CA THR A 253 9.82 -25.99 -17.43
C THR A 253 9.73 -24.57 -18.02
N PRO A 254 10.78 -23.75 -17.88
CA PRO A 254 10.73 -22.37 -18.38
C PRO A 254 10.61 -22.39 -19.92
N LEU A 255 9.72 -21.53 -20.44
CA LEU A 255 9.52 -21.38 -21.89
C LEU A 255 10.78 -20.83 -22.59
N PHE A 256 11.58 -20.02 -21.89
CA PHE A 256 12.79 -19.42 -22.43
C PHE A 256 14.03 -19.94 -21.70
N SER A 257 15.08 -20.22 -22.46
CA SER A 257 16.42 -20.55 -21.94
C SER A 257 17.47 -19.58 -22.48
N LYS A 258 18.50 -19.33 -21.69
CA LYS A 258 19.59 -18.41 -22.07
C LYS A 258 20.48 -19.05 -23.13
N ALA A 259 20.39 -18.58 -24.37
CA ALA A 259 21.14 -19.12 -25.52
C ALA A 259 22.31 -18.23 -25.99
N SER A 260 22.54 -17.08 -25.35
CA SER A 260 23.56 -16.09 -25.79
C SER A 260 24.95 -16.70 -25.97
N LYS A 261 25.41 -17.53 -25.01
CA LYS A 261 26.73 -18.18 -25.08
C LYS A 261 26.78 -19.22 -26.19
N SER A 262 25.76 -20.03 -26.39
CA SER A 262 25.74 -21.09 -27.41
C SER A 262 25.64 -20.52 -28.83
N LEU A 263 25.11 -19.30 -28.97
CA LEU A 263 25.01 -18.58 -30.25
C LEU A 263 26.17 -17.60 -30.49
N GLY A 264 27.16 -17.57 -29.59
CA GLY A 264 28.33 -16.68 -29.74
C GLY A 264 28.05 -15.20 -29.57
N LEU A 265 26.90 -14.83 -28.97
CA LEU A 265 26.49 -13.45 -28.74
C LEU A 265 27.16 -12.90 -27.50
N ASN A 266 28.35 -12.31 -27.67
CA ASN A 266 29.16 -11.73 -26.60
C ASN A 266 29.13 -10.20 -26.58
N PHE A 267 28.10 -9.60 -27.19
CA PHE A 267 27.96 -8.15 -27.20
C PHE A 267 27.66 -7.63 -25.79
N LEU A 268 28.46 -6.66 -25.35
CA LEU A 268 28.28 -5.93 -24.11
C LEU A 268 27.95 -4.47 -24.47
N SER A 269 26.72 -4.04 -24.21
CA SER A 269 26.40 -2.61 -24.25
C SER A 269 27.10 -1.94 -23.06
N LYS A 270 27.97 -0.97 -23.38
CA LYS A 270 28.55 -0.09 -22.36
C LYS A 270 27.80 1.22 -22.41
N ASP A 271 27.22 1.58 -21.29
CA ASP A 271 26.74 2.93 -21.07
C ASP A 271 27.94 3.86 -20.88
N ASN A 272 27.94 4.99 -21.54
CA ASN A 272 28.90 6.04 -21.26
C ASN A 272 28.40 6.79 -20.02
N ASP A 273 29.30 7.38 -19.24
CA ASP A 273 28.96 8.30 -18.14
C ASP A 273 28.32 9.57 -18.71
N PHE A 274 27.07 9.44 -19.13
CA PHE A 274 26.28 10.50 -19.72
C PHE A 274 25.29 11.00 -18.68
N ILE A 275 25.45 12.24 -18.26
CA ILE A 275 24.51 12.91 -17.35
C ILE A 275 23.49 13.67 -18.20
N ASP A 276 22.33 13.08 -18.45
CA ASP A 276 21.25 13.62 -19.30
C ASP A 276 20.86 15.05 -18.95
N PHE A 277 20.86 15.41 -17.66
CA PHE A 277 20.52 16.74 -17.17
C PHE A 277 21.50 17.86 -17.55
N ASN A 278 22.69 17.53 -18.05
CA ASN A 278 23.67 18.53 -18.49
C ASN A 278 23.41 19.02 -19.92
N PHE A 279 22.59 18.33 -20.71
CA PHE A 279 22.36 18.62 -22.13
C PHE A 279 20.93 19.05 -22.47
N GLN A 280 19.95 18.73 -21.65
CA GLN A 280 18.59 19.24 -21.79
C GLN A 280 18.32 20.31 -20.74
N ARG A 281 18.53 21.57 -21.12
CA ARG A 281 17.97 22.71 -20.39
C ARG A 281 16.49 22.79 -20.75
N THR A 282 15.62 22.39 -19.79
CA THR A 282 14.17 22.63 -19.88
C THR A 282 13.86 24.10 -19.78
#